data_ab7a769c03759b4d247878e926b9f6cf
#
_entry.id   ab7a769c03759b4d247878e926b9f6cf
#
_cell.length_a   1.000
_cell.length_b   1.000
_cell.length_c   1.000
_cell.angle_alpha   90.00
_cell.angle_beta   90.00
_cell.angle_gamma   90.00
#
_symmetry.space_group_name_H-M   'P 1'
#
loop_
_entity.id
_entity.type
_entity.pdbx_description
1 polymer ?
#
loop_
_entity_poly.entity_id
_entity_poly.type
_entity_poly.pdbx_seq_one_letter_code
_entity_poly.pdbx_strand_id
1 'polypeptide(L)'
;MGIEERVINIVNDILGVEATEEDTFEDLYMDSLDLVEIIIKCKQEFGYPITDDKVQNLKTVEDLVNLIKDLDNKDYLESTQADLQIDE
;
A
#
# COMPACT_ATOMS: atom_id res chain seq x y z
N MET A 1 10.92 4.38 -11.08
CA MET A 1 10.89 3.86 -9.70
C MET A 1 9.69 2.97 -9.53
N GLY A 2 9.90 1.76 -9.03
CA GLY A 2 8.83 0.80 -8.87
C GLY A 2 7.97 1.04 -7.63
N ILE A 3 6.86 0.32 -7.55
CA ILE A 3 5.94 0.42 -6.41
C ILE A 3 6.66 0.09 -5.10
N GLU A 4 7.50 -0.95 -5.10
CA GLU A 4 8.25 -1.36 -3.92
C GLU A 4 9.07 -0.22 -3.34
N GLU A 5 9.85 0.44 -4.18
CA GLU A 5 10.71 1.52 -3.73
C GLU A 5 9.90 2.70 -3.21
N ARG A 6 8.79 3.01 -3.88
CA ARG A 6 7.94 4.12 -3.48
C ARG A 6 7.29 3.87 -2.13
N VAL A 7 6.80 2.66 -1.91
CA VAL A 7 6.20 2.27 -0.63
C VAL A 7 7.26 2.31 0.49
N ILE A 8 8.43 1.73 0.23
CA ILE A 8 9.51 1.72 1.22
C ILE A 8 9.95 3.15 1.54
N ASN A 9 10.03 4.01 0.55
CA ASN A 9 10.39 5.41 0.78
C ASN A 9 9.38 6.12 1.67
N ILE A 10 8.09 5.84 1.48
CA ILE A 10 7.04 6.40 2.33
C ILE A 10 7.22 5.94 3.77
N VAL A 11 7.44 4.65 3.97
CA VAL A 11 7.66 4.08 5.30
C VAL A 11 8.88 4.73 5.96
N ASN A 12 9.98 4.82 5.21
CA ASN A 12 11.22 5.38 5.73
C ASN A 12 11.07 6.85 6.12
N ASP A 13 10.36 7.62 5.30
CA ASP A 13 10.15 9.04 5.56
C ASP A 13 9.34 9.26 6.82
N ILE A 14 8.30 8.47 7.03
CA ILE A 14 7.40 8.64 8.17
C ILE A 14 8.05 8.15 9.45
N LEU A 15 8.73 7.00 9.40
CA LEU A 15 9.32 6.38 10.58
C LEU A 15 10.75 6.83 10.86
N GLY A 16 11.42 7.43 9.88
CA GLY A 16 12.83 7.82 10.03
C GLY A 16 13.76 6.62 10.10
N VAL A 17 13.49 5.59 9.31
CA VAL A 17 14.26 4.34 9.32
C VAL A 17 14.66 3.97 7.90
N GLU A 18 15.44 2.90 7.78
CA GLU A 18 15.78 2.28 6.49
C GLU A 18 15.19 0.89 6.48
N ALA A 19 13.91 0.80 6.18
CA ALA A 19 13.19 -0.46 6.18
C ALA A 19 13.46 -1.27 4.92
N THR A 20 13.27 -2.58 5.05
CA THR A 20 13.26 -3.50 3.92
C THR A 20 11.91 -4.19 3.88
N GLU A 21 11.62 -4.90 2.79
CA GLU A 21 10.37 -5.65 2.68
C GLU A 21 10.21 -6.70 3.76
N GLU A 22 11.31 -7.24 4.26
CA GLU A 22 11.29 -8.31 5.26
C GLU A 22 10.95 -7.81 6.66
N ASP A 23 11.10 -6.52 6.91
CA ASP A 23 10.84 -5.96 8.23
C ASP A 23 9.36 -6.02 8.56
N THR A 24 9.07 -6.42 9.81
CA THR A 24 7.70 -6.37 10.30
C THR A 24 7.41 -5.00 10.88
N PHE A 25 6.15 -4.63 10.91
CA PHE A 25 5.74 -3.36 11.52
C PHE A 25 6.13 -3.33 13.00
N GLU A 26 6.03 -4.48 13.67
CA GLU A 26 6.43 -4.61 15.06
C GLU A 26 7.91 -4.34 15.26
N ASP A 27 8.76 -4.88 14.39
CA ASP A 27 10.21 -4.65 14.45
C ASP A 27 10.57 -3.19 14.22
N LEU A 28 9.77 -2.49 13.44
CA LEU A 28 9.98 -1.08 13.14
C LEU A 28 9.35 -0.16 14.20
N TYR A 29 8.74 -0.74 15.22
CA TYR A 29 8.04 0.02 16.28
C TYR A 29 6.95 0.93 15.73
N MET A 30 6.30 0.49 14.65
CA MET A 30 5.24 1.23 14.02
C MET A 30 3.97 1.12 14.87
N ASP A 31 3.42 2.25 15.30
CA ASP A 31 2.14 2.24 16.01
C ASP A 31 0.99 2.52 15.04
N SER A 32 -0.24 2.54 15.56
CA SER A 32 -1.41 2.72 14.71
C SER A 32 -1.48 4.10 14.06
N LEU A 33 -0.95 5.13 14.70
CA LEU A 33 -0.89 6.46 14.10
C LEU A 33 0.08 6.51 12.94
N ASP A 34 1.23 5.87 13.10
CA ASP A 34 2.21 5.76 12.02
C ASP A 34 1.62 5.03 10.83
N LEU A 35 0.91 3.94 11.09
CA LEU A 35 0.29 3.18 10.02
C LEU A 35 -0.76 4.01 9.28
N VAL A 36 -1.57 4.77 10.01
CA VAL A 36 -2.56 5.66 9.41
C VAL A 36 -1.88 6.68 8.51
N GLU A 37 -0.79 7.28 8.96
CA GLU A 37 -0.05 8.26 8.15
C GLU A 37 0.51 7.63 6.89
N ILE A 38 1.07 6.42 7.00
CA ILE A 38 1.61 5.70 5.86
C ILE A 38 0.50 5.40 4.85
N ILE A 39 -0.65 4.95 5.32
CA ILE A 39 -1.78 4.63 4.45
C ILE A 39 -2.30 5.89 3.73
N ILE A 40 -2.42 7.00 4.45
CA ILE A 40 -2.83 8.27 3.85
C ILE A 40 -1.85 8.68 2.75
N LYS A 41 -0.56 8.55 3.04
CA LYS A 41 0.48 8.90 2.08
C LYS A 41 0.41 8.01 0.84
N CYS A 42 0.17 6.71 1.05
CA CYS A 42 0.00 5.77 -0.06
C CYS A 42 -1.20 6.12 -0.91
N LYS A 43 -2.32 6.49 -0.29
CA LYS A 43 -3.50 6.92 -1.04
C LYS A 43 -3.20 8.14 -1.90
N GLN A 44 -2.46 9.10 -1.35
CA GLN A 44 -2.10 10.32 -2.09
C GLN A 44 -1.13 10.02 -3.22
N GLU A 45 -0.16 9.17 -2.95
CA GLU A 45 0.90 8.89 -3.91
C GLU A 45 0.40 8.03 -5.07
N PHE A 46 -0.40 7.01 -4.79
CA PHE A 46 -0.83 6.04 -5.78
C PHE A 46 -2.25 6.28 -6.29
N GLY A 47 -3.06 7.00 -5.54
CA GLY A 47 -4.43 7.31 -5.94
C GLY A 47 -5.42 6.17 -5.79
N TYR A 48 -5.09 5.12 -5.05
CA TYR A 48 -5.97 3.98 -4.85
C TYR A 48 -6.74 4.09 -3.54
N PRO A 49 -8.01 3.68 -3.51
CA PRO A 49 -8.75 3.60 -2.26
C PRO A 49 -8.23 2.42 -1.43
N ILE A 50 -7.87 2.69 -0.20
CA ILE A 50 -7.40 1.66 0.72
C ILE A 50 -8.35 1.66 1.92
N THR A 51 -9.06 0.56 2.11
CA THR A 51 -10.06 0.46 3.17
C THR A 51 -9.46 -0.15 4.43
N ASP A 52 -10.09 0.10 5.57
CA ASP A 52 -9.58 -0.34 6.87
C ASP A 52 -9.45 -1.86 6.95
N ASP A 53 -10.37 -2.59 6.34
CA ASP A 53 -10.33 -4.05 6.36
C ASP A 53 -9.09 -4.60 5.66
N LYS A 54 -8.60 -3.92 4.63
CA LYS A 54 -7.38 -4.33 3.95
C LYS A 54 -6.14 -4.06 4.78
N VAL A 55 -6.18 -3.03 5.60
CA VAL A 55 -5.05 -2.62 6.44
C VAL A 55 -4.88 -3.53 7.65
N GLN A 56 -5.97 -4.06 8.19
CA GLN A 56 -5.96 -4.86 9.41
C GLN A 56 -5.06 -6.09 9.33
N ASN A 57 -4.88 -6.64 8.15
CA ASN A 57 -4.11 -7.87 7.95
C ASN A 57 -2.64 -7.62 7.63
N LEU A 58 -2.22 -6.37 7.55
CA LEU A 58 -0.84 -6.03 7.21
C LEU A 58 0.06 -6.21 8.43
N LYS A 59 1.16 -6.92 8.26
CA LYS A 59 2.12 -7.19 9.33
C LYS A 59 3.54 -6.82 8.94
N THR A 60 3.86 -6.84 7.65
CA THR A 60 5.21 -6.57 7.14
C THR A 60 5.16 -5.50 6.08
N VAL A 61 6.33 -4.92 5.81
CA VAL A 61 6.46 -3.97 4.70
C VAL A 61 6.08 -4.65 3.39
N GLU A 62 6.46 -5.91 3.22
CA GLU A 62 6.09 -6.68 2.03
C GLU A 62 4.58 -6.78 1.87
N ASP A 63 3.86 -7.00 2.97
CA ASP A 63 2.39 -7.06 2.92
C ASP A 63 1.82 -5.75 2.36
N LEU A 64 2.36 -4.63 2.79
CA LEU A 64 1.93 -3.32 2.30
C LEU A 64 2.25 -3.14 0.82
N VAL A 65 3.47 -3.53 0.42
CA VAL A 65 3.87 -3.48 -0.99
C VAL A 65 2.92 -4.32 -1.84
N ASN A 66 2.63 -5.53 -1.38
CA ASN A 66 1.74 -6.44 -2.11
C ASN A 66 0.31 -5.90 -2.19
N LEU A 67 -0.15 -5.23 -1.14
CA LEU A 67 -1.46 -4.60 -1.17
C LEU A 67 -1.54 -3.54 -2.27
N ILE A 68 -0.52 -2.68 -2.36
CA ILE A 68 -0.50 -1.64 -3.38
C ILE A 68 -0.40 -2.25 -4.79
N LYS A 69 0.43 -3.28 -4.96
CA LYS A 69 0.54 -3.97 -6.25
C LYS A 69 -0.80 -4.59 -6.66
N ASP A 70 -1.49 -5.16 -5.69
CA ASP A 70 -2.78 -5.79 -5.91
C ASP A 70 -3.83 -4.76 -6.34
N LEU A 71 -3.84 -3.61 -5.69
CA LEU A 71 -4.75 -2.53 -6.04
C LEU A 71 -4.44 -1.97 -7.43
N ASP A 72 -3.17 -1.89 -7.78
CA ASP A 72 -2.76 -1.46 -9.10
C ASP A 72 -3.29 -2.41 -10.18
N ASN A 73 -3.16 -3.70 -9.96
CA ASN A 73 -3.67 -4.71 -10.87
C ASN A 73 -5.19 -4.69 -10.96
N LYS A 74 -5.86 -4.56 -9.82
CA LYS A 74 -7.33 -4.51 -9.78
C LYS A 74 -7.87 -3.29 -10.50
N ASP A 75 -7.23 -2.14 -10.33
CA ASP A 75 -7.64 -0.93 -11.00
C ASP A 75 -7.62 -1.12 -12.51
N TYR A 76 -6.55 -1.72 -13.01
CA TYR A 76 -6.43 -2.03 -14.42
C TYR A 76 -7.51 -3.02 -14.88
N LEU A 77 -7.70 -4.10 -14.12
CA LEU A 77 -8.67 -5.12 -14.46
C LEU A 77 -10.10 -4.62 -14.37
N GLU A 78 -10.39 -3.80 -13.38
CA GLU A 78 -11.70 -3.21 -13.20
C GLU A 78 -12.05 -2.28 -14.35
N SER A 79 -11.09 -1.51 -14.83
CA SER A 79 -11.30 -0.66 -16.00
C SER A 79 -11.68 -1.49 -17.22
N THR A 80 -10.99 -2.60 -17.41
CA THR A 80 -11.28 -3.51 -18.53
C THR A 80 -12.65 -4.12 -18.38
N GLN A 81 -13.00 -4.57 -17.18
CA GLN A 81 -14.29 -5.17 -16.90
C GLN A 81 -15.42 -4.16 -17.05
N ALA A 82 -15.20 -2.94 -16.64
CA ALA A 82 -16.19 -1.89 -16.79
C ALA A 82 -16.51 -1.65 -18.26
N ASP A 83 -15.48 -1.65 -19.09
CA ASP A 83 -15.67 -1.50 -20.53
C ASP A 83 -16.50 -2.64 -21.10
N LEU A 84 -16.21 -3.86 -20.65
CA LEU A 84 -16.99 -5.02 -21.10
C LEU A 84 -18.44 -4.96 -20.64
N GLN A 85 -18.68 -4.46 -19.44
CA GLN A 85 -20.03 -4.32 -18.91
C GLN A 85 -20.84 -3.30 -19.68
N ILE A 86 -20.20 -2.22 -20.09
CA ILE A 86 -20.87 -1.18 -20.85
C ILE A 86 -21.32 -1.71 -22.20
N ASP A 87 -20.56 -2.62 -22.78
CA ASP A 87 -20.86 -3.21 -24.06
C ASP A 87 -22.09 -4.11 -24.02
N GLU A 88 -22.46 -4.56 -22.87
CA GLU A 88 -23.65 -5.38 -22.73
C GLU A 88 -24.92 -4.54 -22.86
#